data_44e74d4837f28134e82e608be10d3c2c
#
_entry.id   44e74d4837f28134e82e608be10d3c2c
#
_cell.length_a   1.000
_cell.length_b   1.000
_cell.length_c   1.000
_cell.angle_alpha   90.00
_cell.angle_beta   90.00
_cell.angle_gamma   90.00
#
_symmetry.space_group_name_H-M   'P 1'
#
loop_
_entity.id
_entity.type
_entity.pdbx_description
1 polymer ?
#
loop_
_entity_poly.entity_id
_entity_poly.type
_entity_poly.pdbx_seq_one_letter_code
_entity_poly.pdbx_strand_id
1 'polypeptide(L)'
;QSGEKKAAERYANYAQQPLQFLFPEGFKGSYSSLGIDPKRRERTGVKAAIIREKGTNGEREMAYSLYLAGFDVKDVMMTDLVSGRETLEDVNMIVFCGGFSNSDVLGSAKGWAGAFLFNPKAKAALDAFYAREDTLSLGICNGCQLMVELGLINNDHAVTDAKDYAQMLHNIGHKF
;
A
#
# COMPACT_ATOMS: atom_id res chain seq x y z
N GLN A 1 -25.14 -3.37 -11.30
CA GLN A 1 -26.48 -3.67 -11.15
C GLN A 1 -26.91 -4.65 -12.22
N SER A 2 -26.56 -5.87 -11.97
CA SER A 2 -26.99 -7.00 -12.75
C SER A 2 -28.45 -7.27 -12.38
N GLY A 3 -29.34 -7.30 -13.36
CA GLY A 3 -30.74 -7.62 -13.12
C GLY A 3 -30.94 -8.96 -12.40
N GLU A 4 -32.13 -9.19 -11.90
CA GLU A 4 -32.53 -10.37 -11.12
C GLU A 4 -32.02 -11.70 -11.75
N LYS A 5 -32.12 -11.83 -13.07
CA LYS A 5 -31.63 -13.01 -13.81
C LYS A 5 -30.15 -13.28 -13.57
N LYS A 6 -29.28 -12.25 -13.65
CA LYS A 6 -27.84 -12.41 -13.43
C LYS A 6 -27.49 -12.68 -11.97
N ALA A 7 -28.27 -12.18 -11.04
CA ALA A 7 -28.11 -12.51 -9.63
C ALA A 7 -28.45 -13.98 -9.36
N ALA A 8 -29.54 -14.49 -9.92
CA ALA A 8 -29.94 -15.88 -9.83
C ALA A 8 -28.91 -16.81 -10.50
N GLU A 9 -28.39 -16.47 -11.67
CA GLU A 9 -27.32 -17.20 -12.35
C GLU A 9 -26.05 -17.28 -11.51
N ARG A 10 -25.62 -16.20 -10.87
CA ARG A 10 -24.44 -16.18 -9.97
C ARG A 10 -24.65 -17.07 -8.75
N TYR A 11 -25.83 -17.02 -8.17
CA TYR A 11 -26.18 -17.86 -7.03
C TYR A 11 -26.19 -19.33 -7.41
N ALA A 12 -26.79 -19.69 -8.55
CA ALA A 12 -26.81 -21.07 -9.06
C ALA A 12 -25.40 -21.60 -9.37
N ASN A 13 -24.51 -20.75 -9.87
CA ASN A 13 -23.14 -21.11 -10.23
C ASN A 13 -22.17 -21.11 -9.02
N TYR A 14 -22.58 -20.58 -7.88
CA TYR A 14 -21.68 -20.47 -6.71
C TYR A 14 -21.09 -21.83 -6.28
N ALA A 15 -21.90 -22.87 -6.23
CA ALA A 15 -21.48 -24.21 -5.84
C ALA A 15 -20.76 -24.99 -6.97
N GLN A 16 -20.76 -24.45 -8.20
CA GLN A 16 -20.21 -25.12 -9.38
C GLN A 16 -18.83 -24.57 -9.78
N GLN A 17 -18.31 -23.57 -9.06
CA GLN A 17 -16.99 -23.02 -9.31
C GLN A 17 -15.94 -23.79 -8.48
N PRO A 18 -15.21 -24.74 -9.08
CA PRO A 18 -14.15 -25.42 -8.35
C PRO A 18 -13.01 -24.41 -8.09
N LEU A 19 -12.78 -24.11 -6.83
CA LEU A 19 -11.61 -23.38 -6.41
C LEU A 19 -10.41 -24.32 -6.51
N GLN A 20 -9.54 -24.09 -7.49
CA GLN A 20 -8.30 -24.81 -7.64
C GLN A 20 -7.16 -23.97 -7.10
N PHE A 21 -6.53 -24.46 -6.04
CA PHE A 21 -5.35 -23.84 -5.45
C PHE A 21 -4.12 -24.63 -5.88
N LEU A 22 -3.17 -23.93 -6.51
CA LEU A 22 -1.85 -24.47 -6.80
C LEU A 22 -0.90 -24.02 -5.69
N PHE A 23 -0.43 -24.96 -4.91
CA PHE A 23 0.58 -24.71 -3.90
C PHE A 23 1.95 -25.14 -4.42
N PRO A 24 3.04 -24.42 -4.04
CA PRO A 24 4.39 -24.87 -4.31
C PRO A 24 4.63 -26.28 -3.75
N GLU A 25 5.47 -27.07 -4.42
CA GLU A 25 5.86 -28.39 -3.93
C GLU A 25 6.47 -28.26 -2.52
N GLY A 26 6.04 -29.12 -1.60
CA GLY A 26 6.49 -29.09 -0.20
C GLY A 26 5.84 -28.03 0.68
N PHE A 27 4.90 -27.23 0.17
CA PHE A 27 4.18 -26.24 0.98
C PHE A 27 3.32 -26.93 2.05
N LYS A 28 3.61 -26.65 3.32
CA LYS A 28 2.92 -27.27 4.47
C LYS A 28 1.95 -26.32 5.19
N GLY A 29 1.77 -25.11 4.68
CA GLY A 29 0.89 -24.11 5.30
C GLY A 29 1.33 -23.62 6.68
N SER A 30 2.61 -23.79 7.04
CA SER A 30 3.13 -23.38 8.32
C SER A 30 4.18 -22.27 8.19
N TYR A 31 4.24 -21.36 9.14
CA TYR A 31 5.25 -20.30 9.18
C TYR A 31 6.68 -20.84 9.17
N SER A 32 6.94 -21.93 9.89
CA SER A 32 8.26 -22.53 9.97
C SER A 32 8.77 -23.06 8.62
N SER A 33 7.87 -23.53 7.74
CA SER A 33 8.26 -23.98 6.39
C SER A 33 8.70 -22.82 5.48
N LEU A 34 8.38 -21.59 5.85
CA LEU A 34 8.76 -20.37 5.14
C LEU A 34 9.93 -19.65 5.85
N GLY A 35 10.52 -20.23 6.90
CA GLY A 35 11.56 -19.57 7.69
C GLY A 35 11.05 -18.42 8.56
N ILE A 36 9.74 -18.33 8.77
CA ILE A 36 9.11 -17.26 9.54
C ILE A 36 8.95 -17.71 11.00
N ASP A 37 9.45 -16.91 11.94
CA ASP A 37 9.19 -17.08 13.38
C ASP A 37 8.17 -16.06 13.87
N PRO A 38 6.89 -16.46 14.10
CA PRO A 38 5.86 -15.54 14.60
C PRO A 38 6.05 -15.15 16.07
N LYS A 39 7.02 -15.74 16.75
CA LYS A 39 7.38 -15.43 18.14
C LYS A 39 8.68 -14.67 18.28
N ARG A 40 9.26 -14.22 17.19
CA ARG A 40 10.49 -13.42 17.18
C ARG A 40 10.39 -12.27 18.20
N ARG A 41 11.44 -12.06 18.98
CA ARG A 41 11.56 -10.96 19.95
C ARG A 41 12.70 -10.02 19.62
N GLU A 42 13.68 -10.51 18.90
CA GLU A 42 14.86 -9.74 18.54
C GLU A 42 14.58 -8.81 17.36
N ARG A 43 15.22 -7.64 17.39
CA ARG A 43 15.19 -6.70 16.29
C ARG A 43 16.12 -7.17 15.17
N THR A 44 15.70 -6.98 13.94
CA THR A 44 16.52 -7.30 12.76
C THR A 44 17.38 -6.13 12.31
N GLY A 45 17.00 -4.90 12.69
CA GLY A 45 17.64 -3.68 12.23
C GLY A 45 17.10 -3.16 10.89
N VAL A 46 16.36 -3.98 10.13
CA VAL A 46 15.72 -3.56 8.88
C VAL A 46 14.33 -3.00 9.20
N LYS A 47 14.11 -1.72 8.93
CA LYS A 47 12.91 -1.01 9.39
C LYS A 47 11.89 -0.79 8.27
N ALA A 48 10.62 -0.99 8.61
CA ALA A 48 9.50 -0.62 7.76
C ALA A 48 8.61 0.42 8.46
N ALA A 49 8.27 1.50 7.78
CA ALA A 49 7.31 2.50 8.25
C ALA A 49 5.95 2.29 7.60
N ILE A 50 4.92 2.22 8.42
CA ILE A 50 3.54 2.30 7.96
C ILE A 50 3.13 3.76 8.01
N ILE A 51 2.90 4.36 6.85
CA ILE A 51 2.50 5.77 6.75
C ILE A 51 0.97 5.83 6.73
N ARG A 52 0.43 6.59 7.68
CA ARG A 52 -1.01 6.73 7.88
C ARG A 52 -1.47 8.18 7.77
N GLU A 53 -2.64 8.33 7.21
CA GLU A 53 -3.45 9.55 7.27
C GLU A 53 -4.79 9.22 7.94
N LYS A 54 -5.51 10.22 8.45
CA LYS A 54 -6.84 9.99 8.99
C LYS A 54 -7.77 9.39 7.94
N GLY A 55 -8.51 8.34 8.33
CA GLY A 55 -9.37 7.57 7.43
C GLY A 55 -8.69 6.37 6.79
N THR A 56 -7.38 6.16 6.95
CA THR A 56 -6.72 4.92 6.59
C THR A 56 -7.04 3.81 7.61
N ASN A 57 -6.95 2.56 7.19
CA ASN A 57 -7.12 1.40 8.05
C ASN A 57 -6.22 0.23 7.60
N GLY A 58 -6.25 -0.87 8.38
CA GLY A 58 -5.44 -2.06 8.10
C GLY A 58 -3.98 -1.95 8.59
N GLU A 59 -3.65 -0.93 9.36
CA GLU A 59 -2.29 -0.70 9.87
C GLU A 59 -1.82 -1.80 10.81
N ARG A 60 -2.71 -2.41 11.59
CA ARG A 60 -2.35 -3.50 12.52
C ARG A 60 -2.02 -4.79 11.77
N GLU A 61 -2.86 -5.14 10.81
CA GLU A 61 -2.66 -6.28 9.93
C GLU A 61 -1.38 -6.12 9.12
N MET A 62 -1.12 -4.92 8.64
CA MET A 62 0.10 -4.59 7.92
C MET A 62 1.32 -4.66 8.84
N ALA A 63 1.23 -4.12 10.05
CA ALA A 63 2.31 -4.20 11.04
C ALA A 63 2.67 -5.65 11.35
N TYR A 64 1.67 -6.49 11.53
CA TYR A 64 1.90 -7.92 11.79
C TYR A 64 2.50 -8.63 10.57
N SER A 65 2.04 -8.33 9.37
CA SER A 65 2.57 -8.89 8.13
C SER A 65 4.04 -8.50 7.92
N LEU A 66 4.39 -7.24 8.13
CA LEU A 66 5.77 -6.75 8.05
C LEU A 66 6.66 -7.37 9.14
N TYR A 67 6.15 -7.49 10.35
CA TYR A 67 6.85 -8.19 11.44
C TYR A 67 7.15 -9.64 11.08
N LEU A 68 6.18 -10.37 10.52
CA LEU A 68 6.37 -11.74 10.04
C LEU A 68 7.40 -11.81 8.89
N ALA A 69 7.41 -10.80 8.02
CA ALA A 69 8.40 -10.69 6.95
C ALA A 69 9.82 -10.30 7.44
N GLY A 70 10.00 -10.04 8.73
CA GLY A 70 11.30 -9.78 9.32
C GLY A 70 11.62 -8.31 9.57
N PHE A 71 10.70 -7.38 9.34
CA PHE A 71 10.94 -5.96 9.60
C PHE A 71 10.73 -5.58 11.06
N ASP A 72 11.46 -4.55 11.49
CA ASP A 72 11.15 -3.78 12.69
C ASP A 72 10.19 -2.66 12.29
N VAL A 73 8.94 -2.72 12.80
CA VAL A 73 7.86 -1.87 12.29
C VAL A 73 7.78 -0.55 13.05
N LYS A 74 7.61 0.54 12.31
CA LYS A 74 7.43 1.92 12.79
C LYS A 74 6.09 2.46 12.29
N ASP A 75 5.29 3.01 13.19
CA ASP A 75 4.03 3.67 12.85
C ASP A 75 4.30 5.17 12.64
N VAL A 76 3.92 5.71 11.48
CA VAL A 76 4.19 7.08 11.07
C VAL A 76 2.89 7.75 10.62
N MET A 77 2.50 8.80 11.33
CA MET A 77 1.38 9.64 10.92
C MET A 77 1.85 10.74 9.96
N MET A 78 1.00 11.14 9.02
CA MET A 78 1.30 12.29 8.15
C MET A 78 1.67 13.54 8.93
N THR A 79 1.12 13.76 10.13
CA THR A 79 1.49 14.85 11.01
C THR A 79 2.95 14.82 11.47
N ASP A 80 3.57 13.64 11.51
CA ASP A 80 4.98 13.51 11.86
C ASP A 80 5.88 13.97 10.71
N LEU A 81 5.53 13.59 9.48
CA LEU A 81 6.21 14.06 8.28
C LEU A 81 6.03 15.55 8.03
N VAL A 82 4.80 16.04 8.16
CA VAL A 82 4.45 17.46 7.97
C VAL A 82 5.17 18.37 8.98
N SER A 83 5.30 17.91 10.23
CA SER A 83 6.03 18.66 11.26
C SER A 83 7.55 18.52 11.15
N GLY A 84 8.05 17.50 10.45
CA GLY A 84 9.46 17.16 10.35
C GLY A 84 10.00 16.39 11.56
N ARG A 85 9.12 15.78 12.38
CA ARG A 85 9.53 14.84 13.45
C ARG A 85 9.99 13.51 12.88
N GLU A 86 9.54 13.20 11.70
CA GLU A 86 9.90 12.02 10.94
C GLU A 86 10.51 12.41 9.59
N THR A 87 11.62 11.78 9.21
CA THR A 87 12.36 12.07 7.97
C THR A 87 12.53 10.83 7.07
N LEU A 88 12.16 9.64 7.56
CA LEU A 88 12.30 8.35 6.89
C LEU A 88 13.76 7.92 6.59
N GLU A 89 14.75 8.63 7.14
CA GLU A 89 16.18 8.35 6.89
C GLU A 89 16.60 6.96 7.37
N ASP A 90 16.00 6.48 8.47
CA ASP A 90 16.31 5.20 9.09
C ASP A 90 15.39 4.06 8.65
N VAL A 91 14.58 4.26 7.61
CA VAL A 91 13.55 3.32 7.13
C VAL A 91 13.96 2.73 5.78
N ASN A 92 13.85 1.40 5.64
CA ASN A 92 14.16 0.68 4.41
C ASN A 92 12.90 0.35 3.58
N MET A 93 11.74 0.36 4.20
CA MET A 93 10.47 0.14 3.49
C MET A 93 9.41 1.10 3.99
N ILE A 94 8.63 1.67 3.08
CA ILE A 94 7.41 2.39 3.42
C ILE A 94 6.18 1.66 2.90
N VAL A 95 5.11 1.69 3.68
CA VAL A 95 3.82 1.12 3.30
C VAL A 95 2.75 2.17 3.47
N PHE A 96 2.02 2.44 2.41
CA PHE A 96 0.81 3.26 2.42
C PHE A 96 -0.41 2.34 2.56
N CYS A 97 -1.09 2.43 3.69
CA CYS A 97 -2.27 1.61 3.97
C CYS A 97 -3.46 1.99 3.11
N GLY A 98 -4.43 1.09 3.05
CA GLY A 98 -5.72 1.33 2.45
C GLY A 98 -6.68 2.14 3.32
N GLY A 99 -7.94 2.14 2.97
CA GLY A 99 -9.01 2.88 3.61
C GLY A 99 -9.51 4.03 2.75
N PHE A 100 -9.93 5.11 3.40
CA PHE A 100 -10.46 6.31 2.77
C PHE A 100 -9.80 7.54 3.39
N SER A 101 -8.56 7.81 3.01
CA SER A 101 -7.80 8.95 3.53
C SER A 101 -8.57 10.27 3.33
N ASN A 102 -8.68 11.07 4.40
CA ASN A 102 -9.44 12.32 4.39
C ASN A 102 -10.89 12.13 3.90
N SER A 103 -11.53 10.98 4.22
CA SER A 103 -12.85 10.58 3.72
C SER A 103 -12.95 10.49 2.19
N ASP A 104 -11.83 10.49 1.53
CA ASP A 104 -11.65 10.44 0.07
C ASP A 104 -12.48 11.50 -0.71
N VAL A 105 -12.69 12.66 -0.08
CA VAL A 105 -13.58 13.73 -0.58
C VAL A 105 -13.19 14.22 -1.97
N LEU A 106 -11.88 14.26 -2.25
CA LEU A 106 -11.36 14.66 -3.56
C LEU A 106 -11.19 13.48 -4.52
N GLY A 107 -11.45 12.26 -4.04
CA GLY A 107 -11.25 11.02 -4.77
C GLY A 107 -9.79 10.59 -4.87
N SER A 108 -9.57 9.28 -5.02
CA SER A 108 -8.28 8.67 -5.38
C SER A 108 -7.09 9.14 -4.54
N ALA A 109 -7.27 9.31 -3.23
CA ALA A 109 -6.23 9.75 -2.27
C ALA A 109 -5.64 11.16 -2.55
N LYS A 110 -6.28 11.99 -3.36
CA LYS A 110 -5.75 13.33 -3.71
C LYS A 110 -5.51 14.23 -2.51
N GLY A 111 -6.37 14.15 -1.48
CA GLY A 111 -6.16 14.90 -0.25
C GLY A 111 -4.89 14.48 0.49
N TRP A 112 -4.60 13.18 0.51
CA TRP A 112 -3.37 12.64 1.10
C TRP A 112 -2.14 13.00 0.26
N ALA A 113 -2.23 12.89 -1.07
CA ALA A 113 -1.17 13.32 -1.98
C ALA A 113 -0.85 14.81 -1.79
N GLY A 114 -1.86 15.66 -1.62
CA GLY A 114 -1.68 17.08 -1.32
C GLY A 114 -0.87 17.35 -0.06
N ALA A 115 -1.02 16.52 0.99
CA ALA A 115 -0.23 16.65 2.21
C ALA A 115 1.27 16.40 1.97
N PHE A 116 1.64 15.56 1.02
CA PHE A 116 3.03 15.39 0.58
C PHE A 116 3.46 16.54 -0.35
N LEU A 117 2.73 16.78 -1.42
CA LEU A 117 3.15 17.65 -2.51
C LEU A 117 3.26 19.12 -2.08
N PHE A 118 2.40 19.58 -1.17
CA PHE A 118 2.33 20.98 -0.74
C PHE A 118 2.97 21.25 0.63
N ASN A 119 3.55 20.24 1.28
CA ASN A 119 4.34 20.44 2.48
C ASN A 119 5.81 20.15 2.21
N PRO A 120 6.70 21.15 2.34
CA PRO A 120 8.11 21.00 1.96
C PRO A 120 8.85 19.95 2.79
N LYS A 121 8.49 19.74 4.05
CA LYS A 121 9.14 18.76 4.92
C LYS A 121 8.72 17.33 4.55
N ALA A 122 7.42 17.10 4.39
CA ALA A 122 6.91 15.79 3.99
C ALA A 122 7.42 15.41 2.59
N LYS A 123 7.43 16.38 1.66
CA LYS A 123 7.99 16.15 0.33
C LYS A 123 9.47 15.82 0.37
N ALA A 124 10.27 16.58 1.12
CA ALA A 124 11.71 16.34 1.24
C ALA A 124 12.02 14.97 1.85
N ALA A 125 11.25 14.53 2.86
CA ALA A 125 11.40 13.19 3.44
C ALA A 125 11.10 12.08 2.42
N LEU A 126 10.05 12.25 1.63
CA LEU A 126 9.68 11.30 0.58
C LEU A 126 10.72 11.25 -0.55
N ASP A 127 11.14 12.41 -1.04
CA ASP A 127 12.14 12.52 -2.10
C ASP A 127 13.49 11.89 -1.66
N ALA A 128 13.93 12.16 -0.43
CA ALA A 128 15.14 11.59 0.14
C ALA A 128 15.03 10.06 0.30
N PHE A 129 13.86 9.54 0.68
CA PHE A 129 13.61 8.11 0.75
C PHE A 129 13.77 7.45 -0.63
N TYR A 130 13.14 7.99 -1.67
CA TYR A 130 13.20 7.44 -3.02
C TYR A 130 14.53 7.67 -3.74
N ALA A 131 15.36 8.59 -3.26
CA ALA A 131 16.71 8.79 -3.79
C ALA A 131 17.71 7.70 -3.37
N ARG A 132 17.33 6.86 -2.41
CA ARG A 132 18.17 5.76 -1.91
C ARG A 132 17.90 4.49 -2.69
N GLU A 133 18.94 3.66 -2.87
CA GLU A 133 18.86 2.37 -3.57
C GLU A 133 18.41 1.21 -2.66
N ASP A 134 18.49 1.38 -1.34
CA ASP A 134 18.18 0.35 -0.34
C ASP A 134 16.74 0.42 0.19
N THR A 135 15.82 0.95 -0.61
CA THR A 135 14.45 1.20 -0.19
C THR A 135 13.42 0.47 -1.04
N LEU A 136 12.31 0.13 -0.41
CA LEU A 136 11.13 -0.46 -1.04
C LEU A 136 9.87 0.31 -0.64
N SER A 137 8.87 0.31 -1.49
CA SER A 137 7.55 0.87 -1.17
C SER A 137 6.41 -0.04 -1.60
N LEU A 138 5.31 0.02 -0.85
CA LEU A 138 4.09 -0.73 -1.10
C LEU A 138 2.87 0.15 -0.86
N GLY A 139 1.97 0.20 -1.81
CA GLY A 139 0.67 0.86 -1.67
C GLY A 139 -0.47 -0.13 -1.78
N ILE A 140 -1.41 -0.09 -0.86
CA ILE A 140 -2.56 -0.98 -0.82
C ILE A 140 -3.85 -0.18 -0.95
N CYS A 141 -4.72 -0.52 -1.93
CA CYS A 141 -6.01 0.12 -2.13
C CYS A 141 -5.85 1.66 -2.26
N ASN A 142 -6.32 2.43 -1.29
CA ASN A 142 -6.14 3.89 -1.25
C ASN A 142 -4.65 4.31 -1.23
N GLY A 143 -3.78 3.50 -0.61
CA GLY A 143 -2.33 3.70 -0.69
C GLY A 143 -1.76 3.49 -2.09
N CYS A 144 -2.31 2.56 -2.89
CA CYS A 144 -1.94 2.42 -4.30
C CYS A 144 -2.38 3.65 -5.11
N GLN A 145 -3.59 4.15 -4.86
CA GLN A 145 -4.06 5.40 -5.46
C GLN A 145 -3.13 6.57 -5.10
N LEU A 146 -2.70 6.66 -3.85
CA LEU A 146 -1.72 7.66 -3.42
C LEU A 146 -0.42 7.57 -4.22
N MET A 147 0.11 6.36 -4.42
CA MET A 147 1.35 6.19 -5.19
C MET A 147 1.20 6.65 -6.65
N VAL A 148 0.03 6.45 -7.25
CA VAL A 148 -0.29 6.98 -8.58
C VAL A 148 -0.32 8.51 -8.56
N GLU A 149 -1.03 9.12 -7.63
CA GLU A 149 -1.16 10.59 -7.52
C GLU A 149 0.18 11.29 -7.21
N LEU A 150 1.11 10.57 -6.57
CA LEU A 150 2.47 11.05 -6.30
C LEU A 150 3.47 10.75 -7.43
N GLY A 151 3.04 10.04 -8.50
CA GLY A 151 3.92 9.67 -9.61
C GLY A 151 4.97 8.60 -9.28
N LEU A 152 4.77 7.82 -8.21
CA LEU A 152 5.75 6.86 -7.71
C LEU A 152 5.73 5.50 -8.45
N ILE A 153 4.72 5.24 -9.27
CA ILE A 153 4.55 3.97 -9.98
C ILE A 153 5.29 3.99 -11.32
N ASN A 154 5.36 5.13 -11.97
CA ASN A 154 6.03 5.29 -13.25
C ASN A 154 7.44 5.84 -13.07
N ASN A 155 8.34 5.01 -12.58
CA ASN A 155 9.77 5.35 -12.48
C ASN A 155 10.54 5.06 -13.79
N ASP A 156 9.87 4.96 -14.90
CA ASP A 156 10.56 4.89 -16.18
C ASP A 156 11.03 6.29 -16.56
N HIS A 157 12.33 6.55 -16.38
CA HIS A 157 12.99 7.80 -16.78
C HIS A 157 12.81 8.14 -18.28
N ALA A 158 12.26 7.22 -19.06
CA ALA A 158 11.88 7.40 -20.45
C ALA A 158 10.53 8.08 -20.65
N VAL A 159 9.68 8.18 -19.61
CA VAL A 159 8.37 8.85 -19.70
C VAL A 159 8.59 10.37 -19.57
N THR A 160 8.58 11.06 -20.67
CA THR A 160 8.82 12.52 -20.73
C THR A 160 7.54 13.35 -20.89
N ASP A 161 6.42 12.70 -21.23
CA ASP A 161 5.14 13.37 -21.47
C ASP A 161 4.15 13.04 -20.32
N ALA A 162 3.55 14.06 -19.72
CA ALA A 162 2.59 13.92 -18.62
C ALA A 162 1.39 13.01 -18.94
N LYS A 163 1.01 12.87 -20.21
CA LYS A 163 -0.07 11.96 -20.65
C LYS A 163 0.28 10.48 -20.52
N ASP A 164 1.57 10.16 -20.43
CA ASP A 164 2.08 8.79 -20.34
C ASP A 164 2.23 8.31 -18.88
N TYR A 165 1.99 9.21 -17.89
CA TYR A 165 1.94 8.82 -16.48
C TYR A 165 0.67 8.04 -16.15
N ALA A 166 0.79 7.09 -15.24
CA ALA A 166 -0.36 6.38 -14.68
C ALA A 166 -1.35 7.37 -14.05
N GLN A 167 -2.63 7.18 -14.30
CA GLN A 167 -3.68 8.03 -13.76
C GLN A 167 -4.81 7.17 -13.21
N MET A 168 -5.44 7.64 -12.13
CA MET A 168 -6.65 7.03 -11.60
C MET A 168 -7.86 7.54 -12.37
N LEU A 169 -8.56 6.64 -13.03
CA LEU A 169 -9.76 6.96 -13.82
C LEU A 169 -10.96 6.17 -13.30
N HIS A 170 -12.15 6.71 -13.52
CA HIS A 170 -13.39 5.97 -13.28
C HIS A 170 -13.52 4.80 -14.27
N ASN A 171 -13.96 3.66 -13.78
CA ASN A 171 -14.30 2.54 -14.66
C ASN A 171 -15.40 2.93 -15.65
N ILE A 172 -15.23 2.58 -16.92
CA ILE A 172 -16.21 2.86 -17.99
C ILE A 172 -17.61 2.34 -17.60
N GLY A 173 -17.67 1.19 -16.95
CA GLY A 173 -18.93 0.58 -16.50
C GLY A 173 -19.49 1.16 -15.20
N HIS A 174 -18.81 2.09 -14.53
CA HIS A 174 -19.14 2.61 -13.19
C HIS A 174 -19.41 1.48 -12.18
N LYS A 175 -18.69 0.36 -12.30
CA LYS A 175 -18.79 -0.84 -11.46
C LYS A 175 -17.40 -1.25 -10.99
N PHE A 176 -17.38 -1.91 -9.83
CA PHE A 176 -16.16 -2.57 -9.31
C PHE A 176 -15.82 -3.82 -10.12
#